data_324577a77361417a4b4514e15be6664c
#
_entry.id   324577a77361417a4b4514e15be6664c
#
_cell.length_a   1.000
_cell.length_b   1.000
_cell.length_c   1.000
_cell.angle_alpha   90.00
_cell.angle_beta   90.00
_cell.angle_gamma   90.00
#
_symmetry.space_group_name_H-M   'P 1'
#
loop_
_entity.id
_entity.type
_entity.pdbx_description
1 polymer ?
#
loop_
_entity_poly.entity_id
_entity_poly.type
_entity_poly.pdbx_seq_one_letter_code
_entity_poly.pdbx_strand_id
1 'polypeptide(L)'
;MSRLSNILAAAALAAGAVTAPALAPALAPALAQERNDIVIGMAIEPTGLDPTAAAPVAIGQVVWKNVFEGLVTVGENGDIAPQLATSWDVSGDGLTYTFKLRDGVTFHNGKPFNAGTAKFAIDRIIADDSVNPQKALYSAIQTVEATDDRTLVLKLSRPSYDLLYWLGFPAAVMVEPDSEPTNATDPVGTGPFVFSEWKKGNQVTLDRNPDYWGDAPALEKVTFRFIADAQAQAAALSSGGVDAIPEFAAPELVASFEANDKFAVVPGTTGMEVVAGMNNARAPFDDRRVRQALMMAIDRQAIIDATNSGLGTPIGSHFSPSDAGYEDLTDVLPYAPEKAKALLAEAGFNDGLAFTMKVPNRGYAERAAEIMQAYFAQIGVTATIESSEFPAKWLQDVFKDTNYDMTIIGHAEPLDIGIYARHPYYFNYDNPDFDAAMTAIADATSEEDRIAGYRKAQEILAEDVPALFLYAWPKIGIWNADVEGLWVNEPVPSNDMTGVHWSK
;
A
#
# COMPACT_ATOMS: atom_id res chain seq x y z
N MET A 1 42.83 70.04 -35.95
CA MET A 1 42.62 71.45 -36.42
C MET A 1 41.28 71.85 -35.90
N SER A 2 41.39 72.79 -35.05
CA SER A 2 40.80 74.13 -34.76
C SER A 2 39.39 74.01 -34.15
N ARG A 3 39.23 74.26 -32.94
CA ARG A 3 39.22 75.52 -32.17
C ARG A 3 37.83 76.18 -32.03
N LEU A 4 37.45 76.36 -30.76
CA LEU A 4 36.97 77.58 -30.11
C LEU A 4 35.48 77.89 -30.30
N SER A 5 34.73 78.50 -29.41
CA SER A 5 34.93 79.05 -28.05
C SER A 5 33.54 79.52 -27.50
N ASN A 6 33.43 79.43 -26.17
CA ASN A 6 32.71 80.28 -25.23
C ASN A 6 31.59 81.23 -25.69
N ILE A 7 30.50 81.33 -24.88
CA ILE A 7 30.21 82.53 -24.04
C ILE A 7 29.15 82.21 -22.99
N LEU A 8 29.42 82.72 -21.74
CA LEU A 8 28.54 82.71 -20.56
C LEU A 8 27.35 83.66 -20.75
N ALA A 9 26.24 83.30 -20.12
CA ALA A 9 25.37 84.33 -19.52
C ALA A 9 24.67 83.68 -18.27
N ALA A 10 24.96 84.33 -17.09
CA ALA A 10 24.31 83.99 -15.84
C ALA A 10 22.99 84.77 -15.73
N ALA A 11 21.95 84.11 -15.26
CA ALA A 11 20.76 84.76 -14.68
C ALA A 11 20.32 83.92 -13.45
N ALA A 12 20.50 84.57 -12.28
CA ALA A 12 19.99 84.11 -11.02
C ALA A 12 18.50 84.44 -10.89
N LEU A 13 17.70 83.43 -10.55
CA LEU A 13 16.35 83.64 -10.00
C LEU A 13 16.10 82.70 -8.86
N ALA A 14 15.82 83.21 -7.70
CA ALA A 14 15.43 82.51 -6.49
C ALA A 14 14.06 81.88 -6.68
N ALA A 15 13.92 80.61 -6.29
CA ALA A 15 12.63 79.95 -6.20
C ALA A 15 12.58 79.05 -4.96
N GLY A 16 11.56 79.23 -4.18
CA GLY A 16 11.31 78.58 -2.91
C GLY A 16 11.22 77.07 -2.95
N ALA A 17 11.75 76.48 -1.93
CA ALA A 17 11.65 75.04 -1.66
C ALA A 17 10.22 74.70 -1.23
N VAL A 18 9.48 74.00 -2.12
CA VAL A 18 8.28 73.29 -1.74
C VAL A 18 8.73 71.86 -1.42
N THR A 19 8.80 71.52 -0.11
CA THR A 19 8.98 70.19 0.36
C THR A 19 7.69 69.37 0.16
N ALA A 20 7.60 68.59 -0.92
CA ALA A 20 6.59 67.58 -1.03
C ALA A 20 6.96 66.43 -0.12
N PRO A 21 6.05 65.91 0.71
CA PRO A 21 6.33 64.66 1.45
C PRO A 21 6.44 63.49 0.44
N ALA A 22 7.60 62.85 0.43
CA ALA A 22 7.77 61.57 -0.26
C ALA A 22 6.85 60.53 0.41
N LEU A 23 5.74 60.20 -0.22
CA LEU A 23 5.02 58.97 0.08
C LEU A 23 5.95 57.80 -0.28
N ALA A 24 6.63 57.25 0.72
CA ALA A 24 7.19 55.91 0.61
C ALA A 24 6.01 54.92 0.35
N PRO A 25 6.05 54.11 -0.69
CA PRO A 25 5.07 53.03 -0.81
C PRO A 25 5.22 52.14 0.43
N ALA A 26 4.18 52.07 1.26
CA ALA A 26 4.07 51.08 2.30
C ALA A 26 4.15 49.71 1.55
N LEU A 27 5.24 48.98 1.72
CA LEU A 27 5.27 47.57 1.41
C LEU A 27 4.21 46.93 2.32
N ALA A 28 3.01 46.71 1.77
CA ALA A 28 2.07 45.78 2.37
C ALA A 28 2.82 44.46 2.45
N PRO A 29 2.81 43.77 3.60
CA PRO A 29 3.32 42.41 3.63
C PRO A 29 2.55 41.65 2.53
N ALA A 30 3.26 41.09 1.55
CA ALA A 30 2.68 40.11 0.66
C ALA A 30 2.13 39.04 1.60
N LEU A 31 0.81 38.93 1.71
CA LEU A 31 0.17 37.76 2.30
C LEU A 31 0.76 36.59 1.53
N ALA A 32 1.52 35.74 2.20
CA ALA A 32 1.96 34.48 1.60
C ALA A 32 0.68 33.81 1.10
N GLN A 33 0.54 33.66 -0.20
CA GLN A 33 -0.59 32.97 -0.79
C GLN A 33 -0.46 31.54 -0.29
N GLU A 34 -1.44 31.07 0.46
CA GLU A 34 -1.46 29.68 0.94
C GLU A 34 -1.30 28.79 -0.29
N ARG A 35 -0.32 27.90 -0.23
CA ARG A 35 -0.07 26.96 -1.32
C ARG A 35 -1.20 25.93 -1.35
N ASN A 36 -1.84 25.76 -2.50
CA ASN A 36 -3.00 24.88 -2.67
C ASN A 36 -2.80 23.84 -3.81
N ASP A 37 -1.56 23.69 -4.28
CA ASP A 37 -1.16 22.66 -5.22
C ASP A 37 -0.09 21.74 -4.62
N ILE A 38 0.01 20.50 -5.09
CA ILE A 38 1.05 19.54 -4.71
C ILE A 38 1.53 18.72 -5.89
N VAL A 39 2.83 18.39 -5.90
CA VAL A 39 3.44 17.50 -6.88
C VAL A 39 3.98 16.26 -6.18
N ILE A 40 3.39 15.10 -6.48
CA ILE A 40 3.75 13.80 -5.94
C ILE A 40 4.68 13.08 -6.92
N GLY A 41 5.86 12.67 -6.46
CA GLY A 41 6.78 11.83 -7.24
C GLY A 41 6.38 10.36 -7.16
N MET A 42 6.22 9.68 -8.30
CA MET A 42 5.95 8.26 -8.41
C MET A 42 7.00 7.57 -9.28
N ALA A 43 7.39 6.34 -8.94
CA ALA A 43 8.35 5.57 -9.74
C ALA A 43 7.74 5.00 -11.03
N ILE A 44 6.46 4.69 -11.02
CA ILE A 44 5.78 3.96 -12.10
C ILE A 44 4.65 4.81 -12.68
N GLU A 45 4.65 4.97 -14.00
CA GLU A 45 3.51 5.51 -14.74
C GLU A 45 2.40 4.46 -14.86
N PRO A 46 1.12 4.80 -14.58
CA PRO A 46 0.02 3.89 -14.79
C PRO A 46 -0.15 3.55 -16.29
N THR A 47 -0.55 2.32 -16.58
CA THR A 47 -0.82 1.86 -17.96
C THR A 47 -2.19 2.31 -18.48
N GLY A 48 -3.07 2.72 -17.57
CA GLY A 48 -4.42 3.24 -17.76
C GLY A 48 -4.90 3.92 -16.49
N LEU A 49 -6.13 4.41 -16.46
CA LEU A 49 -6.73 5.08 -15.31
C LEU A 49 -8.04 4.40 -14.85
N ASP A 50 -8.34 3.20 -15.35
CA ASP A 50 -9.49 2.38 -14.90
C ASP A 50 -9.00 1.22 -14.03
N PRO A 51 -9.16 1.29 -12.69
CA PRO A 51 -8.71 0.24 -11.78
C PRO A 51 -9.59 -1.01 -11.83
N THR A 52 -10.77 -0.93 -12.47
CA THR A 52 -11.68 -2.07 -12.62
C THR A 52 -11.36 -2.91 -13.86
N ALA A 53 -10.46 -2.44 -14.73
CA ALA A 53 -10.10 -3.11 -15.98
C ALA A 53 -8.62 -3.54 -16.04
N ALA A 54 -7.77 -3.10 -15.11
CA ALA A 54 -6.35 -3.41 -15.10
C ALA A 54 -5.78 -3.46 -13.67
N ALA A 55 -4.80 -4.36 -13.45
CA ALA A 55 -4.20 -4.64 -12.15
C ALA A 55 -3.03 -3.75 -11.70
N PRO A 56 -2.26 -3.01 -12.57
CA PRO A 56 -1.07 -2.32 -12.08
C PRO A 56 -1.38 -1.37 -10.92
N VAL A 57 -0.62 -1.50 -9.83
CA VAL A 57 -0.79 -0.72 -8.58
C VAL A 57 -0.78 0.79 -8.82
N ALA A 58 0.03 1.28 -9.76
CA ALA A 58 0.13 2.69 -10.12
C ALA A 58 -1.21 3.30 -10.58
N ILE A 59 -2.17 2.48 -11.05
CA ILE A 59 -3.51 2.96 -11.39
C ILE A 59 -4.24 3.37 -10.11
N GLY A 60 -4.33 2.46 -9.13
CA GLY A 60 -4.93 2.74 -7.82
C GLY A 60 -4.28 3.94 -7.14
N GLN A 61 -2.95 4.02 -7.16
CA GLN A 61 -2.18 5.11 -6.56
C GLN A 61 -2.52 6.51 -7.12
N VAL A 62 -3.05 6.59 -8.34
CA VAL A 62 -3.48 7.87 -8.93
C VAL A 62 -4.96 8.12 -8.73
N VAL A 63 -5.82 7.12 -8.98
CA VAL A 63 -7.26 7.38 -9.14
C VAL A 63 -8.14 6.92 -7.98
N TRP A 64 -7.71 5.93 -7.18
CA TRP A 64 -8.52 5.45 -6.07
C TRP A 64 -8.56 6.47 -4.94
N LYS A 65 -9.74 6.72 -4.39
CA LYS A 65 -10.10 7.78 -3.43
C LYS A 65 -9.97 9.21 -3.98
N ASN A 66 -9.16 9.42 -5.01
CA ASN A 66 -9.00 10.75 -5.63
C ASN A 66 -10.08 11.02 -6.69
N VAL A 67 -10.24 10.10 -7.65
CA VAL A 67 -11.19 10.21 -8.77
C VAL A 67 -12.38 9.27 -8.56
N PHE A 68 -12.08 8.02 -8.17
CA PHE A 68 -13.09 6.99 -7.97
C PHE A 68 -13.25 6.64 -6.49
N GLU A 69 -14.49 6.31 -6.12
CA GLU A 69 -14.84 5.87 -4.76
C GLU A 69 -15.61 4.54 -4.82
N GLY A 70 -15.54 3.79 -3.70
CA GLY A 70 -16.26 2.54 -3.49
C GLY A 70 -17.55 2.72 -2.68
N LEU A 71 -18.30 1.64 -2.47
CA LEU A 71 -19.39 1.62 -1.49
C LEU A 71 -18.85 1.87 -0.08
N VAL A 72 -17.77 1.21 0.21
CA VAL A 72 -16.95 1.37 1.43
C VAL A 72 -15.52 1.71 1.04
N THR A 73 -14.70 2.10 1.97
CA THR A 73 -13.28 2.38 1.77
C THR A 73 -12.43 1.67 2.82
N VAL A 74 -11.15 1.46 2.51
CA VAL A 74 -10.15 0.97 3.45
C VAL A 74 -9.28 2.17 3.87
N GLY A 75 -9.08 2.33 5.19
CA GLY A 75 -8.21 3.34 5.77
C GLY A 75 -6.72 2.93 5.75
N GLU A 76 -5.84 3.83 6.17
CA GLU A 76 -4.38 3.58 6.19
C GLU A 76 -3.94 2.48 7.19
N ASN A 77 -4.83 2.06 8.07
CA ASN A 77 -4.61 0.98 9.04
C ASN A 77 -5.48 -0.25 8.75
N GLY A 78 -5.98 -0.40 7.52
CA GLY A 78 -6.77 -1.54 7.09
C GLY A 78 -8.23 -1.54 7.57
N ASP A 79 -8.68 -0.52 8.29
CA ASP A 79 -10.05 -0.40 8.78
C ASP A 79 -11.03 -0.10 7.65
N ILE A 80 -12.23 -0.70 7.73
CA ILE A 80 -13.30 -0.51 6.76
C ILE A 80 -14.20 0.64 7.23
N ALA A 81 -14.43 1.61 6.35
CA ALA A 81 -15.27 2.77 6.64
C ALA A 81 -16.35 3.00 5.57
N PRO A 82 -17.49 3.63 5.94
CA PRO A 82 -18.48 4.10 4.98
C PRO A 82 -17.90 5.09 3.97
N GLN A 83 -18.29 4.94 2.67
CA GLN A 83 -17.94 5.92 1.63
C GLN A 83 -19.19 6.31 0.84
N LEU A 84 -19.47 5.74 -0.33
CA LEU A 84 -20.73 6.00 -1.07
C LEU A 84 -21.95 5.28 -0.44
N ALA A 85 -21.72 4.21 0.34
CA ALA A 85 -22.70 3.72 1.29
C ALA A 85 -22.53 4.43 2.63
N THR A 86 -23.63 4.83 3.26
CA THR A 86 -23.64 5.45 4.61
C THR A 86 -23.64 4.41 5.71
N SER A 87 -24.16 3.21 5.41
CA SER A 87 -24.21 2.06 6.31
C SER A 87 -24.51 0.79 5.52
N TRP A 88 -24.30 -0.34 6.17
CA TRP A 88 -24.72 -1.65 5.66
C TRP A 88 -25.18 -2.55 6.81
N ASP A 89 -26.03 -3.51 6.45
CA ASP A 89 -26.47 -4.59 7.32
C ASP A 89 -26.14 -5.93 6.69
N VAL A 90 -25.67 -6.89 7.50
CA VAL A 90 -25.40 -8.27 7.09
C VAL A 90 -26.42 -9.17 7.76
N SER A 91 -27.10 -10.04 7.00
CA SER A 91 -28.03 -11.00 7.57
C SER A 91 -27.33 -11.99 8.50
N GLY A 92 -28.08 -12.55 9.47
CA GLY A 92 -27.50 -13.46 10.46
C GLY A 92 -26.92 -14.78 9.90
N ASP A 93 -27.21 -15.11 8.62
CA ASP A 93 -26.60 -16.22 7.89
C ASP A 93 -25.40 -15.80 7.02
N GLY A 94 -25.04 -14.50 7.03
CA GLY A 94 -23.94 -13.95 6.25
C GLY A 94 -24.17 -13.90 4.74
N LEU A 95 -25.39 -14.19 4.27
CA LEU A 95 -25.68 -14.35 2.84
C LEU A 95 -26.29 -13.12 2.17
N THR A 96 -26.72 -12.12 2.93
CA THR A 96 -27.33 -10.92 2.39
C THR A 96 -26.70 -9.66 2.97
N TYR A 97 -26.17 -8.80 2.10
CA TYR A 97 -25.66 -7.48 2.43
C TYR A 97 -26.60 -6.42 1.91
N THR A 98 -27.06 -5.53 2.78
CA THR A 98 -27.96 -4.42 2.41
C THR A 98 -27.26 -3.10 2.66
N PHE A 99 -26.91 -2.39 1.58
CA PHE A 99 -26.25 -1.09 1.66
C PHE A 99 -27.25 0.05 1.54
N LYS A 100 -27.09 1.07 2.40
CA LYS A 100 -27.80 2.35 2.30
C LYS A 100 -26.88 3.37 1.64
N LEU A 101 -27.26 3.84 0.46
CA LEU A 101 -26.46 4.73 -0.35
C LEU A 101 -26.68 6.20 0.01
N ARG A 102 -25.65 7.04 -0.18
CA ARG A 102 -25.73 8.49 -0.03
C ARG A 102 -26.69 9.09 -1.05
N ASP A 103 -27.36 10.17 -0.62
CA ASP A 103 -28.23 10.97 -1.46
C ASP A 103 -27.47 12.17 -2.04
N GLY A 104 -27.83 12.62 -3.22
CA GLY A 104 -27.28 13.84 -3.82
C GLY A 104 -25.87 13.73 -4.38
N VAL A 105 -25.26 12.54 -4.42
CA VAL A 105 -23.96 12.32 -5.04
C VAL A 105 -24.08 12.36 -6.56
N THR A 106 -23.14 13.06 -7.21
CA THR A 106 -23.02 13.09 -8.67
C THR A 106 -21.64 12.62 -9.12
N PHE A 107 -21.60 11.97 -10.27
CA PHE A 107 -20.36 11.75 -10.99
C PHE A 107 -19.81 13.05 -11.57
N HIS A 108 -18.54 13.12 -11.89
CA HIS A 108 -17.86 14.30 -12.46
C HIS A 108 -18.52 14.83 -13.75
N ASN A 109 -19.27 14.00 -14.46
CA ASN A 109 -20.04 14.40 -15.65
C ASN A 109 -21.46 14.91 -15.32
N GLY A 110 -21.78 15.11 -14.02
CA GLY A 110 -23.05 15.62 -13.54
C GLY A 110 -24.19 14.61 -13.46
N LYS A 111 -23.95 13.33 -13.82
CA LYS A 111 -24.98 12.28 -13.69
C LYS A 111 -25.09 11.81 -12.23
N PRO A 112 -26.30 11.43 -11.78
CA PRO A 112 -26.49 11.01 -10.40
C PRO A 112 -25.90 9.64 -10.14
N PHE A 113 -25.27 9.47 -8.95
CA PHE A 113 -24.99 8.18 -8.35
C PHE A 113 -26.25 7.67 -7.64
N ASN A 114 -26.61 6.40 -7.86
CA ASN A 114 -27.75 5.73 -7.21
C ASN A 114 -27.54 4.21 -7.20
N ALA A 115 -28.50 3.46 -6.64
CA ALA A 115 -28.41 2.00 -6.57
C ALA A 115 -28.38 1.32 -7.96
N GLY A 116 -28.94 1.96 -8.99
CA GLY A 116 -28.86 1.45 -10.37
C GLY A 116 -27.45 1.52 -10.93
N THR A 117 -26.72 2.64 -10.71
CA THR A 117 -25.32 2.78 -11.13
C THR A 117 -24.38 1.91 -10.29
N ALA A 118 -24.65 1.76 -8.98
CA ALA A 118 -23.90 0.85 -8.11
C ALA A 118 -24.09 -0.62 -8.53
N LYS A 119 -25.33 -1.00 -8.86
CA LYS A 119 -25.64 -2.34 -9.42
C LYS A 119 -24.84 -2.58 -10.71
N PHE A 120 -24.84 -1.62 -11.64
CA PHE A 120 -24.07 -1.72 -12.89
C PHE A 120 -22.58 -1.99 -12.61
N ALA A 121 -21.97 -1.23 -11.69
CA ALA A 121 -20.56 -1.38 -11.36
C ALA A 121 -20.24 -2.78 -10.80
N ILE A 122 -21.05 -3.29 -9.87
CA ILE A 122 -20.84 -4.63 -9.28
C ILE A 122 -21.17 -5.75 -10.28
N ASP A 123 -22.27 -5.65 -11.04
CA ASP A 123 -22.61 -6.64 -12.08
C ASP A 123 -21.47 -6.79 -13.09
N ARG A 124 -20.82 -5.68 -13.49
CA ARG A 124 -19.67 -5.68 -14.39
C ARG A 124 -18.47 -6.45 -13.81
N ILE A 125 -18.25 -6.38 -12.50
CA ILE A 125 -17.16 -7.12 -11.84
C ILE A 125 -17.42 -8.63 -11.90
N ILE A 126 -18.66 -9.06 -11.61
CA ILE A 126 -18.99 -10.49 -11.47
C ILE A 126 -19.41 -11.15 -12.81
N ALA A 127 -19.62 -10.38 -13.88
CA ALA A 127 -20.02 -10.89 -15.20
C ALA A 127 -19.05 -11.97 -15.71
N ASP A 128 -19.57 -12.95 -16.48
CA ASP A 128 -18.75 -14.06 -17.00
C ASP A 128 -17.59 -13.57 -17.87
N ASP A 129 -17.80 -12.53 -18.67
CA ASP A 129 -16.84 -11.87 -19.55
C ASP A 129 -16.11 -10.71 -18.90
N SER A 130 -16.16 -10.57 -17.57
CA SER A 130 -15.50 -9.51 -16.82
C SER A 130 -14.01 -9.49 -17.07
N VAL A 131 -13.49 -8.31 -17.38
CA VAL A 131 -12.04 -8.03 -17.48
C VAL A 131 -11.41 -7.61 -16.16
N ASN A 132 -12.19 -7.58 -15.06
CA ASN A 132 -11.69 -7.20 -13.74
C ASN A 132 -10.64 -8.20 -13.26
N PRO A 133 -9.40 -7.75 -13.00
CA PRO A 133 -8.29 -8.66 -12.66
C PRO A 133 -8.46 -9.33 -11.30
N GLN A 134 -9.31 -8.75 -10.44
CA GLN A 134 -9.59 -9.26 -9.08
C GLN A 134 -10.98 -9.91 -8.97
N LYS A 135 -11.64 -10.24 -10.10
CA LYS A 135 -12.96 -10.88 -10.14
C LYS A 135 -13.13 -12.03 -9.14
N ALA A 136 -12.07 -12.83 -8.94
CA ALA A 136 -12.09 -13.98 -8.04
C ALA A 136 -12.45 -13.61 -6.57
N LEU A 137 -12.07 -12.41 -6.10
CA LEU A 137 -12.36 -11.93 -4.75
C LEU A 137 -13.86 -11.69 -4.51
N TYR A 138 -14.61 -11.44 -5.59
CA TYR A 138 -16.05 -11.17 -5.58
C TYR A 138 -16.90 -12.39 -5.92
N SER A 139 -16.27 -13.57 -6.06
CA SER A 139 -16.93 -14.81 -6.51
C SER A 139 -18.05 -15.33 -5.59
N ALA A 140 -18.14 -14.84 -4.36
CA ALA A 140 -19.23 -15.13 -3.45
C ALA A 140 -20.53 -14.41 -3.85
N ILE A 141 -20.46 -13.28 -4.57
CA ILE A 141 -21.64 -12.51 -4.99
C ILE A 141 -22.40 -13.31 -6.05
N GLN A 142 -23.67 -13.62 -5.78
CA GLN A 142 -24.56 -14.33 -6.68
C GLN A 142 -25.50 -13.40 -7.44
N THR A 143 -26.11 -12.42 -6.74
CA THR A 143 -27.00 -11.43 -7.35
C THR A 143 -26.83 -10.06 -6.74
N VAL A 144 -27.09 -9.03 -7.54
CA VAL A 144 -27.11 -7.62 -7.17
C VAL A 144 -28.46 -7.03 -7.49
N GLU A 145 -29.13 -6.44 -6.50
CA GLU A 145 -30.47 -5.89 -6.64
C GLU A 145 -30.51 -4.42 -6.18
N ALA A 146 -30.94 -3.52 -7.06
CA ALA A 146 -31.32 -2.16 -6.68
C ALA A 146 -32.83 -2.18 -6.33
N THR A 147 -33.16 -2.18 -5.03
CA THR A 147 -34.55 -2.28 -4.58
C THR A 147 -35.29 -0.94 -4.61
N ASP A 148 -34.53 0.13 -4.53
CA ASP A 148 -34.92 1.53 -4.74
C ASP A 148 -33.68 2.35 -5.09
N ASP A 149 -33.81 3.68 -5.29
CA ASP A 149 -32.70 4.53 -5.72
C ASP A 149 -31.51 4.57 -4.72
N ARG A 150 -31.72 4.19 -3.45
CA ARG A 150 -30.74 4.30 -2.35
C ARG A 150 -30.50 3.00 -1.59
N THR A 151 -31.03 1.89 -2.06
CA THR A 151 -30.82 0.60 -1.41
C THR A 151 -30.30 -0.42 -2.41
N LEU A 152 -29.07 -0.89 -2.17
CA LEU A 152 -28.40 -1.95 -2.91
C LEU A 152 -28.34 -3.21 -2.05
N VAL A 153 -28.74 -4.34 -2.61
CA VAL A 153 -28.73 -5.64 -1.94
C VAL A 153 -27.82 -6.60 -2.70
N LEU A 154 -26.82 -7.16 -2.03
CA LEU A 154 -25.98 -8.24 -2.55
C LEU A 154 -26.44 -9.54 -1.90
N LYS A 155 -26.69 -10.59 -2.69
CA LYS A 155 -26.91 -11.95 -2.20
C LYS A 155 -25.71 -12.81 -2.54
N LEU A 156 -25.22 -13.54 -1.56
CA LEU A 156 -24.04 -14.38 -1.66
C LEU A 156 -24.42 -15.85 -1.81
N SER A 157 -23.58 -16.61 -2.47
CA SER A 157 -23.64 -18.07 -2.54
C SER A 157 -23.07 -18.78 -1.31
N ARG A 158 -22.25 -18.07 -0.53
CA ARG A 158 -21.63 -18.49 0.74
C ARG A 158 -21.29 -17.26 1.56
N PRO A 159 -21.18 -17.35 2.89
CA PRO A 159 -20.70 -16.26 3.71
C PRO A 159 -19.32 -15.77 3.27
N SER A 160 -19.05 -14.47 3.38
CA SER A 160 -17.78 -13.86 3.03
C SER A 160 -17.66 -12.47 3.66
N TYR A 161 -17.26 -12.41 4.93
CA TYR A 161 -17.16 -11.10 5.59
C TYR A 161 -16.01 -10.24 5.01
N ASP A 162 -14.95 -10.85 4.52
CA ASP A 162 -13.89 -10.14 3.81
C ASP A 162 -14.38 -9.45 2.52
N LEU A 163 -15.60 -9.77 2.05
CA LEU A 163 -16.21 -9.06 0.94
C LEU A 163 -16.27 -7.55 1.16
N LEU A 164 -16.54 -7.07 2.39
CA LEU A 164 -16.54 -5.65 2.71
C LEU A 164 -15.16 -5.02 2.49
N TYR A 165 -14.11 -5.72 2.90
CA TYR A 165 -12.74 -5.27 2.65
C TYR A 165 -12.45 -5.16 1.15
N TRP A 166 -12.80 -6.19 0.38
CA TRP A 166 -12.60 -6.19 -1.07
C TRP A 166 -13.48 -5.17 -1.80
N LEU A 167 -14.68 -4.87 -1.30
CA LEU A 167 -15.53 -3.79 -1.83
C LEU A 167 -14.96 -2.39 -1.56
N GLY A 168 -14.00 -2.28 -0.64
CA GLY A 168 -13.22 -1.05 -0.40
C GLY A 168 -12.01 -0.88 -1.31
N PHE A 169 -11.71 -1.84 -2.20
CA PHE A 169 -10.52 -1.85 -3.06
C PHE A 169 -10.70 -1.05 -4.36
N PRO A 170 -9.57 -0.66 -5.01
CA PRO A 170 -9.62 0.02 -6.30
C PRO A 170 -10.42 -0.73 -7.38
N ALA A 171 -10.36 -2.06 -7.37
CA ALA A 171 -11.06 -2.90 -8.34
C ALA A 171 -12.60 -2.92 -8.19
N ALA A 172 -13.15 -2.40 -7.08
CA ALA A 172 -14.59 -2.35 -6.79
C ALA A 172 -15.17 -0.93 -6.73
N VAL A 173 -14.49 0.05 -7.31
CA VAL A 173 -14.99 1.42 -7.37
C VAL A 173 -16.25 1.54 -8.21
N MET A 174 -17.07 2.54 -7.90
CA MET A 174 -18.29 2.82 -8.64
C MET A 174 -17.99 3.54 -9.95
N VAL A 175 -18.49 3.00 -11.05
CA VAL A 175 -18.26 3.47 -12.42
C VAL A 175 -19.56 3.99 -13.02
N GLU A 176 -19.51 5.14 -13.68
CA GLU A 176 -20.62 5.70 -14.41
C GLU A 176 -20.78 4.92 -15.74
N PRO A 177 -21.99 4.40 -16.05
CA PRO A 177 -22.18 3.48 -17.18
C PRO A 177 -21.74 4.00 -18.55
N ASP A 178 -21.98 5.29 -18.86
CA ASP A 178 -21.65 5.84 -20.18
C ASP A 178 -20.16 6.26 -20.29
N SER A 179 -19.46 6.44 -19.15
CA SER A 179 -18.05 6.77 -19.13
C SER A 179 -17.12 5.54 -19.13
N GLU A 180 -17.66 4.38 -18.81
CA GLU A 180 -16.89 3.13 -18.69
C GLU A 180 -15.93 2.89 -19.87
N PRO A 181 -16.33 3.04 -21.14
CA PRO A 181 -15.43 2.77 -22.26
C PRO A 181 -14.22 3.72 -22.36
N THR A 182 -14.25 4.86 -21.68
CA THR A 182 -13.20 5.90 -21.76
C THR A 182 -12.39 6.02 -20.49
N ASN A 183 -12.81 5.40 -19.37
CA ASN A 183 -12.17 5.55 -18.06
C ASN A 183 -10.67 5.20 -18.04
N ALA A 184 -10.20 4.38 -18.96
CA ALA A 184 -8.77 4.08 -19.08
C ALA A 184 -7.90 5.32 -19.44
N THR A 185 -8.49 6.39 -20.00
CA THR A 185 -7.77 7.60 -20.43
C THR A 185 -8.44 8.90 -19.99
N ASP A 186 -9.72 8.87 -19.68
CA ASP A 186 -10.55 10.00 -19.24
C ASP A 186 -11.51 9.53 -18.13
N PRO A 187 -10.99 9.29 -16.91
CA PRO A 187 -11.76 8.69 -15.83
C PRO A 187 -12.83 9.62 -15.26
N VAL A 188 -14.03 9.11 -15.09
CA VAL A 188 -15.18 9.81 -14.50
C VAL A 188 -15.66 9.06 -13.27
N GLY A 189 -15.39 9.61 -12.10
CA GLY A 189 -15.79 9.07 -10.79
C GLY A 189 -16.65 10.04 -10.01
N THR A 190 -16.75 9.79 -8.70
CA THR A 190 -17.50 10.61 -7.73
C THR A 190 -16.58 11.36 -6.76
N GLY A 191 -15.26 11.17 -6.90
CA GLY A 191 -14.24 11.55 -5.94
C GLY A 191 -13.99 13.05 -5.80
N PRO A 192 -13.14 13.43 -4.82
CA PRO A 192 -12.83 14.82 -4.49
C PRO A 192 -12.00 15.55 -5.54
N PHE A 193 -11.44 14.84 -6.51
CA PHE A 193 -10.68 15.41 -7.62
C PHE A 193 -11.19 14.90 -8.96
N VAL A 194 -11.19 15.77 -9.96
CA VAL A 194 -11.55 15.50 -11.35
C VAL A 194 -10.28 15.35 -12.18
N PHE A 195 -10.24 14.37 -13.08
CA PHE A 195 -9.16 14.23 -14.04
C PHE A 195 -9.08 15.47 -14.94
N SER A 196 -7.86 16.00 -15.09
CA SER A 196 -7.60 17.21 -15.88
C SER A 196 -6.72 16.92 -17.10
N GLU A 197 -5.58 16.24 -16.91
CA GLU A 197 -4.65 15.98 -18.02
C GLU A 197 -3.75 14.76 -17.73
N TRP A 198 -3.43 14.02 -18.75
CA TRP A 198 -2.36 13.02 -18.75
C TRP A 198 -1.32 13.31 -19.83
N LYS A 199 -0.15 13.78 -19.42
CA LYS A 199 1.05 13.89 -20.27
C LYS A 199 1.83 12.57 -20.20
N LYS A 200 1.58 11.66 -21.14
CA LYS A 200 2.25 10.36 -21.21
C LYS A 200 3.77 10.47 -21.07
N GLY A 201 4.35 9.60 -20.23
CA GLY A 201 5.77 9.61 -19.88
C GLY A 201 6.20 10.75 -18.95
N ASN A 202 5.26 11.55 -18.43
CA ASN A 202 5.58 12.71 -17.59
C ASN A 202 4.72 12.77 -16.33
N GLN A 203 3.41 13.00 -16.46
CA GLN A 203 2.53 13.25 -15.32
C GLN A 203 1.05 13.03 -15.60
N VAL A 204 0.27 12.81 -14.54
CA VAL A 204 -1.19 12.98 -14.48
C VAL A 204 -1.52 14.15 -13.57
N THR A 205 -2.48 14.97 -13.96
CA THR A 205 -2.97 16.12 -13.18
C THR A 205 -4.43 15.96 -12.87
N LEU A 206 -4.79 16.23 -11.63
CA LEU A 206 -6.16 16.25 -11.13
C LEU A 206 -6.46 17.65 -10.59
N ASP A 207 -7.66 18.17 -10.84
CA ASP A 207 -8.15 19.45 -10.28
C ASP A 207 -9.24 19.15 -9.23
N ARG A 208 -9.38 20.00 -8.19
CA ARG A 208 -10.42 19.83 -7.15
C ARG A 208 -11.80 19.74 -7.77
N ASN A 209 -12.61 18.81 -7.31
CA ASN A 209 -14.03 18.73 -7.65
C ASN A 209 -14.83 19.77 -6.86
N PRO A 210 -15.37 20.83 -7.49
CA PRO A 210 -16.15 21.85 -6.79
C PRO A 210 -17.50 21.35 -6.28
N ASP A 211 -18.00 20.25 -6.86
CA ASP A 211 -19.31 19.64 -6.56
C ASP A 211 -19.17 18.36 -5.73
N TYR A 212 -18.01 18.17 -5.05
CA TYR A 212 -17.78 17.00 -4.22
C TYR A 212 -18.80 16.92 -3.08
N TRP A 213 -19.36 15.74 -2.88
CA TRP A 213 -20.41 15.47 -1.88
C TRP A 213 -19.90 15.50 -0.43
N GLY A 214 -18.60 15.29 -0.21
CA GLY A 214 -17.94 15.32 1.11
C GLY A 214 -17.29 16.68 1.41
N ASP A 215 -16.39 16.69 2.38
CA ASP A 215 -15.62 17.89 2.71
C ASP A 215 -14.66 18.22 1.56
N ALA A 216 -14.64 19.49 1.16
CA ALA A 216 -13.78 19.94 0.07
C ALA A 216 -12.29 19.76 0.43
N PRO A 217 -11.46 19.12 -0.42
CA PRO A 217 -10.02 19.03 -0.18
C PRO A 217 -9.39 20.41 -0.04
N ALA A 218 -8.34 20.53 0.77
CA ALA A 218 -7.56 21.77 0.88
C ALA A 218 -6.84 22.10 -0.44
N LEU A 219 -6.37 21.08 -1.14
CA LEU A 219 -5.66 21.22 -2.41
C LEU A 219 -6.63 21.55 -3.56
N GLU A 220 -6.24 22.48 -4.42
CA GLU A 220 -6.95 22.77 -5.69
C GLU A 220 -6.42 21.93 -6.84
N LYS A 221 -5.17 21.50 -6.75
CA LYS A 221 -4.51 20.73 -7.80
C LYS A 221 -3.54 19.70 -7.24
N VAL A 222 -3.60 18.49 -7.79
CA VAL A 222 -2.65 17.40 -7.53
C VAL A 222 -1.99 16.99 -8.85
N THR A 223 -0.66 16.88 -8.84
CA THR A 223 0.10 16.39 -9.99
C THR A 223 0.92 15.17 -9.58
N PHE A 224 0.66 14.02 -10.19
CA PHE A 224 1.46 12.81 -10.06
C PHE A 224 2.52 12.80 -11.15
N ARG A 225 3.79 12.99 -10.78
CA ARG A 225 4.93 13.09 -11.68
C ARG A 225 5.71 11.79 -11.70
N PHE A 226 5.98 11.24 -12.89
CA PHE A 226 6.65 9.96 -13.05
C PHE A 226 8.16 10.13 -13.17
N ILE A 227 8.90 9.55 -12.21
CA ILE A 227 10.37 9.58 -12.13
C ILE A 227 10.84 8.19 -11.71
N ALA A 228 11.23 7.37 -12.68
CA ALA A 228 11.55 5.96 -12.45
C ALA A 228 12.84 5.73 -11.63
N ASP A 229 13.82 6.62 -11.76
CA ASP A 229 15.10 6.52 -11.09
C ASP A 229 15.04 7.15 -9.69
N ALA A 230 15.40 6.40 -8.65
CA ALA A 230 15.30 6.86 -7.26
C ALA A 230 16.29 8.00 -6.93
N GLN A 231 17.46 8.07 -7.58
CA GLN A 231 18.39 9.20 -7.43
C GLN A 231 17.80 10.47 -8.06
N ALA A 232 17.14 10.33 -9.22
CA ALA A 232 16.43 11.45 -9.84
C ALA A 232 15.22 11.90 -9.01
N GLN A 233 14.50 10.98 -8.33
CA GLN A 233 13.47 11.31 -7.36
C GLN A 233 14.04 12.16 -6.21
N ALA A 234 15.14 11.69 -5.60
CA ALA A 234 15.83 12.42 -4.53
C ALA A 234 16.26 13.82 -4.95
N ALA A 235 16.81 13.96 -6.16
CA ALA A 235 17.19 15.25 -6.72
C ALA A 235 15.98 16.16 -6.98
N ALA A 236 14.88 15.60 -7.50
CA ALA A 236 13.65 16.34 -7.75
C ALA A 236 13.03 16.86 -6.45
N LEU A 237 12.99 16.04 -5.38
CA LEU A 237 12.50 16.45 -4.07
C LEU A 237 13.40 17.54 -3.45
N SER A 238 14.73 17.34 -3.49
CA SER A 238 15.70 18.30 -2.95
C SER A 238 15.64 19.68 -3.64
N SER A 239 15.32 19.70 -4.94
CA SER A 239 15.21 20.95 -5.73
C SER A 239 13.80 21.55 -5.74
N GLY A 240 12.80 20.93 -5.12
CA GLY A 240 11.40 21.34 -5.16
C GLY A 240 10.71 21.06 -6.50
N GLY A 241 11.23 20.11 -7.27
CA GLY A 241 10.59 19.63 -8.50
C GLY A 241 9.43 18.66 -8.22
N VAL A 242 9.41 18.03 -7.05
CA VAL A 242 8.29 17.33 -6.42
C VAL A 242 8.25 17.74 -4.96
N ASP A 243 7.08 17.64 -4.31
CA ASP A 243 6.86 18.01 -2.92
C ASP A 243 6.87 16.80 -1.98
N ALA A 244 6.50 15.65 -2.51
CA ALA A 244 6.43 14.40 -1.76
C ALA A 244 6.78 13.21 -2.65
N ILE A 245 7.38 12.19 -2.05
CA ILE A 245 7.58 10.86 -2.60
C ILE A 245 7.05 9.87 -1.55
N PRO A 246 5.80 9.42 -1.66
CA PRO A 246 5.18 8.53 -0.67
C PRO A 246 5.83 7.15 -0.56
N GLU A 247 6.46 6.67 -1.65
CA GLU A 247 7.17 5.39 -1.73
C GLU A 247 8.58 5.58 -2.28
N PHE A 248 9.50 5.97 -1.42
CA PHE A 248 10.89 6.20 -1.80
C PHE A 248 11.69 4.89 -1.84
N ALA A 249 12.23 4.56 -3.00
CA ALA A 249 12.84 3.24 -3.28
C ALA A 249 14.35 3.16 -3.01
N ALA A 250 15.00 4.18 -2.43
CA ALA A 250 16.44 4.20 -2.15
C ALA A 250 16.72 4.38 -0.65
N PRO A 251 16.58 3.33 0.18
CA PRO A 251 16.73 3.42 1.62
C PRO A 251 18.13 3.94 2.04
N GLU A 252 19.16 3.74 1.22
CA GLU A 252 20.52 4.24 1.47
C GLU A 252 20.64 5.77 1.40
N LEU A 253 19.67 6.46 0.80
CA LEU A 253 19.63 7.93 0.71
C LEU A 253 18.83 8.60 1.83
N VAL A 254 18.05 7.84 2.58
CA VAL A 254 17.13 8.34 3.62
C VAL A 254 17.85 9.21 4.63
N ALA A 255 19.02 8.80 5.13
CA ALA A 255 19.80 9.56 6.09
C ALA A 255 20.16 11.00 5.64
N SER A 256 20.23 11.24 4.33
CA SER A 256 20.49 12.58 3.79
C SER A 256 19.27 13.52 3.92
N PHE A 257 18.07 12.98 3.93
CA PHE A 257 16.83 13.72 4.16
C PHE A 257 16.56 13.91 5.65
N GLU A 258 16.83 12.91 6.49
CA GLU A 258 16.73 13.02 7.95
C GLU A 258 17.62 14.12 8.52
N ALA A 259 18.78 14.38 7.90
CA ALA A 259 19.70 15.45 8.30
C ALA A 259 19.22 16.87 7.88
N ASN A 260 18.04 17.01 7.26
CA ASN A 260 17.56 18.28 6.72
C ASN A 260 16.12 18.56 7.14
N ASP A 261 15.93 19.51 8.05
CA ASP A 261 14.64 19.92 8.64
C ASP A 261 13.57 20.38 7.61
N LYS A 262 13.92 20.52 6.34
CA LYS A 262 12.96 20.80 5.27
C LYS A 262 12.12 19.60 4.87
N PHE A 263 12.53 18.40 5.26
CA PHE A 263 11.88 17.15 4.89
C PHE A 263 11.45 16.39 6.12
N ALA A 264 10.29 15.75 6.02
CA ALA A 264 9.87 14.70 6.91
C ALA A 264 10.21 13.35 6.26
N VAL A 265 10.90 12.49 7.00
CA VAL A 265 11.09 11.07 6.67
C VAL A 265 10.11 10.29 7.53
N VAL A 266 9.18 9.59 6.87
CA VAL A 266 8.08 8.91 7.54
C VAL A 266 8.09 7.43 7.15
N PRO A 267 8.73 6.59 7.97
CA PRO A 267 8.66 5.16 7.79
C PRO A 267 7.30 4.63 8.24
N GLY A 268 6.71 3.78 7.43
CA GLY A 268 5.49 3.06 7.68
C GLY A 268 5.61 1.62 7.16
N THR A 269 4.48 0.93 7.07
CA THR A 269 4.39 -0.46 6.59
C THR A 269 3.51 -0.57 5.36
N THR A 270 3.77 -1.62 4.57
CA THR A 270 2.87 -2.08 3.51
C THR A 270 2.21 -3.39 3.93
N GLY A 271 1.23 -3.87 3.18
CA GLY A 271 0.68 -5.23 3.32
C GLY A 271 1.58 -6.31 2.71
N MET A 272 2.87 -6.06 2.50
CA MET A 272 3.80 -7.09 1.99
C MET A 272 4.63 -7.68 3.13
N GLU A 273 4.54 -9.00 3.32
CA GLU A 273 5.33 -9.75 4.30
C GLU A 273 6.49 -10.49 3.63
N VAL A 274 7.69 -10.33 4.18
CA VAL A 274 8.85 -11.12 3.79
C VAL A 274 9.01 -12.31 4.72
N VAL A 275 8.96 -13.50 4.14
CA VAL A 275 9.04 -14.76 4.89
C VAL A 275 10.09 -15.71 4.31
N ALA A 276 10.64 -16.59 5.16
CA ALA A 276 11.39 -17.73 4.69
C ALA A 276 10.50 -18.98 4.74
N GLY A 277 9.86 -19.26 3.61
CA GLY A 277 8.94 -20.38 3.45
C GLY A 277 9.65 -21.72 3.49
N MET A 278 9.12 -22.69 4.24
CA MET A 278 9.63 -24.03 4.38
C MET A 278 8.67 -25.03 3.73
N ASN A 279 9.21 -26.12 3.17
CA ASN A 279 8.40 -27.22 2.70
C ASN A 279 8.05 -28.14 3.89
N ASN A 280 6.88 -27.90 4.51
CA ASN A 280 6.48 -28.56 5.75
C ASN A 280 6.20 -30.08 5.61
N ALA A 281 6.02 -30.59 4.40
CA ALA A 281 5.87 -32.04 4.16
C ALA A 281 7.21 -32.76 4.01
N ARG A 282 8.35 -32.05 4.08
CA ARG A 282 9.68 -32.57 3.81
C ARG A 282 10.55 -32.52 5.05
N ALA A 283 11.17 -33.67 5.42
CA ALA A 283 12.18 -33.66 6.48
C ALA A 283 13.34 -32.70 6.11
N PRO A 284 13.83 -31.89 7.06
CA PRO A 284 13.54 -31.91 8.48
C PRO A 284 12.39 -30.97 8.92
N PHE A 285 11.72 -30.29 7.98
CA PHE A 285 10.72 -29.25 8.24
C PHE A 285 9.33 -29.81 8.60
N ASP A 286 9.12 -31.13 8.50
CA ASP A 286 7.96 -31.85 9.02
C ASP A 286 7.94 -31.91 10.58
N ASP A 287 9.08 -31.66 11.25
CA ASP A 287 9.16 -31.50 12.71
C ASP A 287 9.03 -30.02 13.12
N ARG A 288 7.95 -29.67 13.83
CA ARG A 288 7.70 -28.32 14.36
C ARG A 288 8.87 -27.80 15.21
N ARG A 289 9.53 -28.68 15.98
CA ARG A 289 10.68 -28.29 16.83
C ARG A 289 11.84 -27.74 16.01
N VAL A 290 12.08 -28.32 14.82
CA VAL A 290 13.11 -27.82 13.90
C VAL A 290 12.73 -26.43 13.39
N ARG A 291 11.48 -26.22 12.96
CA ARG A 291 11.02 -24.92 12.48
C ARG A 291 11.11 -23.84 13.56
N GLN A 292 10.67 -24.15 14.79
CA GLN A 292 10.80 -23.27 15.95
C GLN A 292 12.26 -22.95 16.28
N ALA A 293 13.15 -23.94 16.23
CA ALA A 293 14.57 -23.75 16.47
C ALA A 293 15.19 -22.78 15.43
N LEU A 294 14.86 -22.95 14.17
CA LEU A 294 15.33 -22.06 13.10
C LEU A 294 14.79 -20.62 13.27
N MET A 295 13.56 -20.46 13.75
CA MET A 295 13.01 -19.14 14.06
C MET A 295 13.75 -18.47 15.23
N MET A 296 14.00 -19.19 16.31
CA MET A 296 14.77 -18.69 17.46
C MET A 296 16.26 -18.47 17.15
N ALA A 297 16.78 -19.02 16.06
CA ALA A 297 18.17 -18.86 15.66
C ALA A 297 18.48 -17.52 14.98
N ILE A 298 17.49 -16.83 14.45
CA ILE A 298 17.67 -15.62 13.64
C ILE A 298 17.27 -14.35 14.41
N ASP A 299 18.04 -13.29 14.24
CA ASP A 299 17.70 -11.94 14.67
C ASP A 299 17.03 -11.19 13.52
N ARG A 300 15.72 -10.96 13.65
CA ARG A 300 14.92 -10.27 12.63
C ARG A 300 15.42 -8.86 12.34
N GLN A 301 15.83 -8.12 13.40
CA GLN A 301 16.33 -6.76 13.23
C GLN A 301 17.63 -6.73 12.43
N ALA A 302 18.56 -7.66 12.69
CA ALA A 302 19.80 -7.75 11.92
C ALA A 302 19.54 -8.07 10.42
N ILE A 303 18.49 -8.83 10.12
CA ILE A 303 18.06 -9.08 8.72
C ILE A 303 17.52 -7.78 8.10
N ILE A 304 16.67 -7.04 8.81
CA ILE A 304 16.11 -5.74 8.37
C ILE A 304 17.26 -4.74 8.14
N ASP A 305 18.23 -4.65 9.05
CA ASP A 305 19.37 -3.76 8.93
C ASP A 305 20.17 -4.03 7.66
N ALA A 306 20.38 -5.29 7.35
CA ALA A 306 21.15 -5.70 6.18
C ALA A 306 20.38 -5.58 4.85
N THR A 307 19.06 -5.77 4.86
CA THR A 307 18.22 -5.79 3.65
C THR A 307 17.65 -4.43 3.28
N ASN A 308 17.26 -3.63 4.30
CA ASN A 308 16.48 -2.40 4.13
C ASN A 308 17.06 -1.22 4.93
N SER A 309 18.35 -1.23 5.28
CA SER A 309 19.01 -0.14 6.02
C SER A 309 18.34 0.19 7.38
N GLY A 310 17.81 -0.82 8.06
CA GLY A 310 17.11 -0.68 9.33
C GLY A 310 15.62 -0.31 9.21
N LEU A 311 15.13 -0.09 8.00
CA LEU A 311 13.72 0.23 7.76
C LEU A 311 12.92 -1.04 7.49
N GLY A 312 11.83 -1.21 8.21
CA GLY A 312 10.95 -2.39 8.19
C GLY A 312 10.50 -2.75 9.60
N THR A 313 9.41 -3.47 9.71
CA THR A 313 8.85 -3.88 11.00
C THR A 313 8.96 -5.39 11.16
N PRO A 314 9.65 -5.91 12.21
CA PRO A 314 9.65 -7.35 12.48
C PRO A 314 8.23 -7.85 12.66
N ILE A 315 7.93 -9.05 12.14
CA ILE A 315 6.61 -9.69 12.31
C ILE A 315 6.75 -11.07 12.96
N GLY A 316 5.73 -11.47 13.73
CA GLY A 316 5.68 -12.76 14.41
C GLY A 316 4.78 -13.80 13.73
N SER A 317 4.00 -13.36 12.73
CA SER A 317 3.09 -14.18 11.92
C SER A 317 3.03 -13.64 10.49
N HIS A 318 2.24 -14.27 9.62
CA HIS A 318 2.00 -13.77 8.25
C HIS A 318 0.88 -12.73 8.26
N PHE A 319 1.17 -11.58 8.87
CA PHE A 319 0.25 -10.44 8.97
C PHE A 319 1.03 -9.15 9.16
N SER A 320 0.62 -8.08 8.48
CA SER A 320 1.31 -6.79 8.53
C SER A 320 0.72 -5.88 9.61
N PRO A 321 1.53 -5.01 10.24
CA PRO A 321 1.01 -3.96 11.13
C PRO A 321 -0.01 -3.01 10.49
N SER A 322 -0.08 -2.94 9.16
CA SER A 322 -1.10 -2.18 8.44
C SER A 322 -2.45 -2.90 8.29
N ASP A 323 -2.54 -4.17 8.71
CA ASP A 323 -3.76 -4.95 8.59
C ASP A 323 -4.60 -4.89 9.87
N ALA A 324 -5.92 -4.74 9.70
CA ALA A 324 -6.83 -4.75 10.85
C ALA A 324 -6.80 -6.11 11.57
N GLY A 325 -6.50 -6.09 12.87
CA GLY A 325 -6.37 -7.30 13.68
C GLY A 325 -4.92 -7.82 13.80
N TYR A 326 -3.93 -7.08 13.33
CA TYR A 326 -2.52 -7.41 13.58
C TYR A 326 -2.24 -7.57 15.08
N GLU A 327 -1.41 -8.57 15.40
CA GLU A 327 -0.83 -8.77 16.73
C GLU A 327 0.70 -8.87 16.64
N ASP A 328 1.40 -8.16 17.51
CA ASP A 328 2.83 -8.34 17.65
C ASP A 328 3.12 -9.65 18.40
N LEU A 329 3.44 -10.69 17.64
CA LEU A 329 3.79 -12.02 18.13
C LEU A 329 5.29 -12.32 18.03
N THR A 330 6.13 -11.30 17.87
CA THR A 330 7.58 -11.44 17.74
C THR A 330 8.23 -12.10 18.94
N ASP A 331 7.65 -11.90 20.15
CA ASP A 331 8.12 -12.44 21.41
C ASP A 331 7.69 -13.90 21.69
N VAL A 332 6.84 -14.50 20.84
CA VAL A 332 6.47 -15.94 20.97
C VAL A 332 7.71 -16.82 20.77
N LEU A 333 8.51 -16.52 19.77
CA LEU A 333 9.81 -17.18 19.49
C LEU A 333 10.89 -16.10 19.27
N PRO A 334 11.40 -15.49 20.35
CA PRO A 334 12.43 -14.47 20.26
C PRO A 334 13.79 -15.06 19.87
N TYR A 335 14.71 -14.22 19.41
CA TYR A 335 16.09 -14.61 19.14
C TYR A 335 16.75 -15.21 20.40
N ALA A 336 17.05 -16.50 20.35
CA ALA A 336 17.60 -17.28 21.46
C ALA A 336 18.42 -18.48 20.96
N PRO A 337 19.64 -18.27 20.39
CA PRO A 337 20.40 -19.31 19.70
C PRO A 337 20.74 -20.53 20.57
N GLU A 338 20.97 -20.33 21.87
CA GLU A 338 21.23 -21.46 22.78
C GLU A 338 20.00 -22.36 22.99
N LYS A 339 18.80 -21.74 23.07
CA LYS A 339 17.54 -22.51 23.10
C LYS A 339 17.27 -23.20 21.78
N ALA A 340 17.55 -22.52 20.66
CA ALA A 340 17.43 -23.09 19.31
C ALA A 340 18.29 -24.37 19.17
N LYS A 341 19.54 -24.30 19.59
CA LYS A 341 20.47 -25.45 19.57
C LYS A 341 20.00 -26.61 20.45
N ALA A 342 19.50 -26.30 21.66
CA ALA A 342 18.92 -27.32 22.54
C ALA A 342 17.71 -28.00 21.92
N LEU A 343 16.83 -27.23 21.28
CA LEU A 343 15.61 -27.77 20.63
C LEU A 343 15.93 -28.63 19.40
N LEU A 344 16.98 -28.27 18.62
CA LEU A 344 17.51 -29.14 17.55
C LEU A 344 18.04 -30.48 18.10
N ALA A 345 18.75 -30.44 19.22
CA ALA A 345 19.22 -31.64 19.88
C ALA A 345 18.07 -32.54 20.35
N GLU A 346 17.00 -31.97 20.94
CA GLU A 346 15.78 -32.68 21.30
C GLU A 346 15.03 -33.26 20.10
N ALA A 347 15.12 -32.60 18.94
CA ALA A 347 14.59 -33.08 17.66
C ALA A 347 15.47 -34.18 17.01
N GLY A 348 16.64 -34.51 17.60
CA GLY A 348 17.52 -35.55 17.12
C GLY A 348 18.70 -35.10 16.26
N PHE A 349 18.93 -33.79 16.12
CA PHE A 349 20.00 -33.22 15.28
C PHE A 349 21.23 -32.79 16.09
N ASN A 350 21.72 -33.66 16.98
CA ASN A 350 22.90 -33.40 17.80
C ASN A 350 24.19 -33.22 16.97
N ASP A 351 24.28 -33.91 15.84
CA ASP A 351 25.46 -33.93 14.96
C ASP A 351 25.39 -32.90 13.83
N GLY A 352 24.40 -32.01 13.89
CA GLY A 352 24.13 -30.99 12.89
C GLY A 352 22.96 -31.29 11.96
N LEU A 353 22.55 -30.29 11.22
CA LEU A 353 21.46 -30.32 10.24
C LEU A 353 21.95 -29.64 8.96
N ALA A 354 21.56 -30.17 7.79
CA ALA A 354 21.87 -29.55 6.50
C ALA A 354 20.64 -29.49 5.61
N PHE A 355 20.45 -28.35 4.90
CA PHE A 355 19.40 -28.17 3.89
C PHE A 355 19.80 -27.10 2.87
N THR A 356 19.01 -26.95 1.81
CA THR A 356 19.21 -25.95 0.76
C THR A 356 18.18 -24.82 0.85
N MET A 357 18.65 -23.58 0.77
CA MET A 357 17.81 -22.39 0.57
C MET A 357 17.77 -22.06 -0.94
N LYS A 358 16.64 -22.31 -1.60
CA LYS A 358 16.44 -21.95 -3.00
C LYS A 358 15.90 -20.53 -3.07
N VAL A 359 16.77 -19.56 -3.36
CA VAL A 359 16.54 -18.12 -3.18
C VAL A 359 16.32 -17.46 -4.54
N PRO A 360 15.20 -16.70 -4.73
CA PRO A 360 15.01 -15.93 -5.95
C PRO A 360 16.11 -14.85 -6.08
N ASN A 361 16.57 -14.58 -7.29
CA ASN A 361 17.59 -13.57 -7.58
C ASN A 361 17.04 -12.14 -7.39
N ARG A 362 16.67 -11.84 -6.15
CA ARG A 362 16.19 -10.54 -5.66
C ARG A 362 17.08 -10.08 -4.52
N GLY A 363 17.58 -8.84 -4.58
CA GLY A 363 18.59 -8.35 -3.65
C GLY A 363 18.22 -8.51 -2.17
N TYR A 364 16.96 -8.29 -1.80
CA TYR A 364 16.50 -8.49 -0.42
C TYR A 364 16.58 -9.97 0.01
N ALA A 365 16.18 -10.89 -0.87
CA ALA A 365 16.14 -12.31 -0.57
C ALA A 365 17.56 -12.91 -0.49
N GLU A 366 18.44 -12.50 -1.40
CA GLU A 366 19.86 -12.95 -1.42
C GLU A 366 20.58 -12.47 -0.16
N ARG A 367 20.43 -11.20 0.23
CA ARG A 367 21.03 -10.67 1.48
C ARG A 367 20.45 -11.32 2.73
N ALA A 368 19.12 -11.51 2.81
CA ALA A 368 18.50 -12.21 3.93
C ALA A 368 19.03 -13.63 4.05
N ALA A 369 19.18 -14.36 2.93
CA ALA A 369 19.74 -15.73 2.93
C ALA A 369 21.18 -15.78 3.47
N GLU A 370 22.03 -14.84 3.09
CA GLU A 370 23.42 -14.76 3.58
C GLU A 370 23.47 -14.53 5.10
N ILE A 371 22.67 -13.62 5.63
CA ILE A 371 22.58 -13.35 7.06
C ILE A 371 22.01 -14.56 7.81
N MET A 372 20.91 -15.16 7.31
CA MET A 372 20.32 -16.35 7.92
C MET A 372 21.29 -17.53 7.90
N GLN A 373 22.05 -17.75 6.83
CA GLN A 373 23.09 -18.78 6.74
C GLN A 373 24.12 -18.61 7.88
N ALA A 374 24.54 -17.37 8.14
CA ALA A 374 25.50 -17.08 9.20
C ALA A 374 24.91 -17.36 10.61
N TYR A 375 23.63 -17.04 10.83
CA TYR A 375 22.95 -17.36 12.09
C TYR A 375 22.76 -18.87 12.27
N PHE A 376 22.33 -19.58 11.24
CA PHE A 376 22.15 -21.04 11.27
C PHE A 376 23.45 -21.78 11.57
N ALA A 377 24.58 -21.29 11.05
CA ALA A 377 25.90 -21.88 11.36
C ALA A 377 26.24 -21.82 12.85
N GLN A 378 25.77 -20.80 13.61
CA GLN A 378 26.02 -20.68 15.05
C GLN A 378 25.35 -21.78 15.87
N ILE A 379 24.27 -22.36 15.36
CA ILE A 379 23.52 -23.45 16.01
C ILE A 379 23.82 -24.84 15.41
N GLY A 380 24.87 -24.95 14.57
CA GLY A 380 25.28 -26.22 13.96
C GLY A 380 24.49 -26.60 12.71
N VAL A 381 23.81 -25.66 12.07
CA VAL A 381 23.03 -25.91 10.84
C VAL A 381 23.82 -25.42 9.62
N THR A 382 23.92 -26.25 8.59
CA THR A 382 24.54 -25.93 7.30
C THR A 382 23.44 -25.65 6.27
N ALA A 383 23.16 -24.39 6.01
CA ALA A 383 22.24 -23.99 4.95
C ALA A 383 23.04 -23.62 3.69
N THR A 384 22.74 -24.28 2.56
CA THR A 384 23.37 -24.02 1.26
C THR A 384 22.50 -23.09 0.45
N ILE A 385 23.03 -21.96 -0.02
CA ILE A 385 22.28 -21.00 -0.86
C ILE A 385 22.36 -21.45 -2.32
N GLU A 386 21.21 -21.62 -2.96
CA GLU A 386 21.03 -21.88 -4.38
C GLU A 386 20.22 -20.72 -4.98
N SER A 387 20.85 -19.88 -5.82
CA SER A 387 20.16 -18.80 -6.51
C SER A 387 19.23 -19.35 -7.60
N SER A 388 18.01 -18.82 -7.69
CA SER A 388 17.00 -19.20 -8.68
C SER A 388 16.54 -17.98 -9.47
N GLU A 389 16.49 -18.08 -10.80
CA GLU A 389 15.95 -17.03 -11.64
C GLU A 389 14.48 -16.77 -11.31
N PHE A 390 14.14 -15.50 -11.04
CA PHE A 390 12.78 -15.06 -10.74
C PHE A 390 12.23 -14.21 -11.88
N PRO A 391 10.97 -14.38 -12.31
CA PRO A 391 9.99 -15.29 -11.68
C PRO A 391 9.96 -16.72 -12.22
N ALA A 392 10.36 -16.96 -13.47
CA ALA A 392 10.00 -18.16 -14.22
C ALA A 392 10.51 -19.47 -13.59
N LYS A 393 11.81 -19.56 -13.29
CA LYS A 393 12.40 -20.78 -12.70
C LYS A 393 11.94 -20.98 -11.26
N TRP A 394 11.86 -19.92 -10.48
CA TRP A 394 11.38 -20.00 -9.10
C TRP A 394 9.92 -20.49 -9.05
N LEU A 395 9.04 -19.91 -9.90
CA LEU A 395 7.64 -20.35 -9.99
C LEU A 395 7.51 -21.83 -10.39
N GLN A 396 8.40 -22.32 -11.27
CA GLN A 396 8.37 -23.73 -11.65
C GLN A 396 8.85 -24.61 -10.51
N ASP A 397 10.07 -24.38 -10.01
CA ASP A 397 10.73 -25.27 -9.05
C ASP A 397 10.09 -25.23 -7.66
N VAL A 398 9.77 -24.02 -7.16
CA VAL A 398 9.29 -23.79 -5.79
C VAL A 398 7.78 -23.86 -5.73
N PHE A 399 7.10 -23.02 -6.52
CA PHE A 399 5.66 -22.86 -6.40
C PHE A 399 4.86 -24.04 -6.98
N LYS A 400 5.27 -24.56 -8.15
CA LYS A 400 4.55 -25.68 -8.81
C LYS A 400 5.05 -27.06 -8.40
N ASP A 401 6.38 -27.26 -8.49
CA ASP A 401 6.97 -28.60 -8.30
C ASP A 401 7.28 -28.89 -6.82
N THR A 402 7.20 -27.87 -5.94
CA THR A 402 7.56 -27.95 -4.52
C THR A 402 8.93 -28.59 -4.26
N ASN A 403 9.86 -28.43 -5.22
CA ASN A 403 11.20 -29.00 -5.18
C ASN A 403 12.19 -28.02 -4.52
N TYR A 404 12.00 -27.81 -3.23
CA TYR A 404 12.84 -26.94 -2.40
C TYR A 404 12.76 -27.39 -0.94
N ASP A 405 13.72 -26.97 -0.12
CA ASP A 405 13.72 -27.14 1.33
C ASP A 405 13.22 -25.84 2.00
N MET A 406 13.90 -24.73 1.74
CA MET A 406 13.54 -23.37 2.20
C MET A 406 13.66 -22.37 1.04
N THR A 407 12.84 -21.32 1.04
CA THR A 407 12.93 -20.21 0.09
C THR A 407 12.63 -18.89 0.81
N ILE A 408 13.10 -17.76 0.29
CA ILE A 408 12.80 -16.42 0.85
C ILE A 408 12.04 -15.63 -0.19
N ILE A 409 10.84 -15.13 0.16
CA ILE A 409 9.98 -14.41 -0.77
C ILE A 409 9.14 -13.36 -0.02
N GLY A 410 8.82 -12.25 -0.70
CA GLY A 410 7.81 -11.29 -0.25
C GLY A 410 6.45 -11.65 -0.83
N HIS A 411 5.44 -11.73 0.02
CA HIS A 411 4.03 -11.84 -0.32
C HIS A 411 3.42 -10.44 -0.32
N ALA A 412 2.75 -10.07 -1.39
CA ALA A 412 2.25 -8.71 -1.58
C ALA A 412 0.71 -8.64 -1.68
N GLU A 413 0.04 -9.79 -1.63
CA GLU A 413 -1.42 -9.83 -1.61
C GLU A 413 -1.94 -9.50 -0.21
N PRO A 414 -2.77 -8.46 -0.05
CA PRO A 414 -3.31 -8.12 1.26
C PRO A 414 -4.15 -9.26 1.86
N LEU A 415 -4.06 -9.43 3.18
CA LEU A 415 -4.79 -10.45 3.94
C LEU A 415 -4.59 -11.89 3.42
N ASP A 416 -3.43 -12.19 2.86
CA ASP A 416 -3.18 -13.49 2.25
C ASP A 416 -2.82 -14.62 3.24
N ILE A 417 -2.89 -14.36 4.56
CA ILE A 417 -2.69 -15.38 5.61
C ILE A 417 -3.43 -16.69 5.33
N GLY A 418 -4.56 -16.64 4.61
CA GLY A 418 -5.30 -17.81 4.16
C GLY A 418 -4.57 -18.76 3.21
N ILE A 419 -3.38 -18.38 2.70
CA ILE A 419 -2.55 -19.25 1.85
C ILE A 419 -2.11 -20.52 2.59
N TYR A 420 -1.98 -20.47 3.91
CA TYR A 420 -1.62 -21.62 4.72
C TYR A 420 -2.75 -22.66 4.88
N ALA A 421 -4.01 -22.29 4.58
CA ALA A 421 -5.15 -23.21 4.48
C ALA A 421 -5.44 -23.67 3.04
N ARG A 422 -4.60 -23.31 2.06
CA ARG A 422 -4.76 -23.79 0.67
C ARG A 422 -4.08 -25.14 0.50
N HIS A 423 -4.83 -26.15 0.09
CA HIS A 423 -4.33 -27.50 -0.13
C HIS A 423 -4.64 -27.94 -1.58
N PRO A 424 -3.62 -28.10 -2.47
CA PRO A 424 -2.18 -27.89 -2.23
C PRO A 424 -1.75 -26.42 -2.33
N TYR A 425 -0.73 -26.06 -1.56
CA TYR A 425 0.03 -24.83 -1.70
C TYR A 425 1.51 -25.13 -1.45
N TYR A 426 2.43 -24.29 -1.92
CA TYR A 426 3.86 -24.66 -1.95
C TYR A 426 4.50 -24.83 -0.56
N PHE A 427 3.95 -24.24 0.50
CA PHE A 427 4.40 -24.49 1.88
C PHE A 427 4.12 -25.91 2.35
N ASN A 428 3.15 -26.62 1.74
CA ASN A 428 2.70 -27.95 2.18
C ASN A 428 2.42 -28.02 3.69
N TYR A 429 1.87 -26.95 4.24
CA TYR A 429 1.43 -26.87 5.64
C TYR A 429 0.05 -27.50 5.76
N ASP A 430 -0.17 -28.25 6.82
CA ASP A 430 -1.42 -28.95 7.12
C ASP A 430 -1.68 -28.87 8.64
N ASN A 431 -2.66 -28.05 9.01
CA ASN A 431 -3.09 -27.88 10.41
C ASN A 431 -4.61 -27.64 10.48
N PRO A 432 -5.39 -28.65 10.95
CA PRO A 432 -6.84 -28.55 11.05
C PRO A 432 -7.35 -27.40 11.92
N ASP A 433 -6.60 -26.99 12.95
CA ASP A 433 -6.98 -25.87 13.84
C ASP A 433 -6.84 -24.54 13.09
N PHE A 434 -5.82 -24.41 12.22
CA PHE A 434 -5.67 -23.26 11.35
C PHE A 434 -6.77 -23.20 10.28
N ASP A 435 -7.09 -24.34 9.65
CA ASP A 435 -8.18 -24.42 8.67
C ASP A 435 -9.53 -24.07 9.29
N ALA A 436 -9.75 -24.49 10.54
CA ALA A 436 -10.95 -24.12 11.30
C ALA A 436 -11.00 -22.60 11.61
N ALA A 437 -9.86 -21.99 11.96
CA ALA A 437 -9.78 -20.54 12.17
C ALA A 437 -10.10 -19.77 10.89
N MET A 438 -9.54 -20.18 9.75
CA MET A 438 -9.84 -19.57 8.45
C MET A 438 -11.31 -19.75 8.03
N THR A 439 -11.91 -20.89 8.36
CA THR A 439 -13.34 -21.14 8.14
C THR A 439 -14.18 -20.17 9.02
N ALA A 440 -13.81 -20.00 10.28
CA ALA A 440 -14.51 -19.08 11.19
C ALA A 440 -14.43 -17.62 10.71
N ILE A 441 -13.29 -17.19 10.12
CA ILE A 441 -13.16 -15.87 9.50
C ILE A 441 -14.12 -15.73 8.31
N ALA A 442 -14.18 -16.74 7.45
CA ALA A 442 -15.06 -16.74 6.27
C ALA A 442 -16.55 -16.70 6.67
N ASP A 443 -16.91 -17.36 7.78
CA ASP A 443 -18.28 -17.44 8.29
C ASP A 443 -18.63 -16.28 9.25
N ALA A 444 -17.69 -15.37 9.55
CA ALA A 444 -17.93 -14.23 10.43
C ALA A 444 -19.08 -13.36 9.90
N THR A 445 -19.90 -12.84 10.83
CA THR A 445 -20.99 -11.91 10.51
C THR A 445 -20.82 -10.53 11.16
N SER A 446 -19.71 -10.36 11.89
CA SER A 446 -19.29 -9.08 12.48
C SER A 446 -17.79 -8.84 12.28
N GLU A 447 -17.38 -7.57 12.33
CA GLU A 447 -15.97 -7.19 12.29
C GLU A 447 -15.20 -7.72 13.50
N GLU A 448 -15.85 -7.74 14.67
CA GLU A 448 -15.27 -8.28 15.90
C GLU A 448 -14.90 -9.76 15.75
N ASP A 449 -15.83 -10.58 15.21
CA ASP A 449 -15.59 -12.01 15.01
C ASP A 449 -14.51 -12.24 13.95
N ARG A 450 -14.49 -11.45 12.87
CA ARG A 450 -13.48 -11.51 11.81
C ARG A 450 -12.08 -11.22 12.38
N ILE A 451 -11.93 -10.13 13.13
CA ILE A 451 -10.68 -9.75 13.77
C ILE A 451 -10.23 -10.81 14.79
N ALA A 452 -11.15 -11.32 15.60
CA ALA A 452 -10.84 -12.40 16.55
C ALA A 452 -10.35 -13.68 15.84
N GLY A 453 -10.95 -14.00 14.70
CA GLY A 453 -10.51 -15.11 13.85
C GLY A 453 -9.10 -14.90 13.30
N TYR A 454 -8.77 -13.71 12.77
CA TYR A 454 -7.42 -13.38 12.30
C TYR A 454 -6.38 -13.44 13.42
N ARG A 455 -6.68 -12.94 14.60
CA ARG A 455 -5.79 -13.06 15.77
C ARG A 455 -5.52 -14.51 16.10
N LYS A 456 -6.57 -15.34 16.11
CA LYS A 456 -6.41 -16.77 16.37
C LYS A 456 -5.54 -17.46 15.30
N ALA A 457 -5.72 -17.13 14.03
CA ALA A 457 -4.90 -17.66 12.94
C ALA A 457 -3.42 -17.23 13.10
N GLN A 458 -3.16 -15.98 13.44
CA GLN A 458 -1.81 -15.47 13.71
C GLN A 458 -1.13 -16.20 14.87
N GLU A 459 -1.82 -16.42 16.01
CA GLU A 459 -1.31 -17.19 17.15
C GLU A 459 -0.86 -18.59 16.73
N ILE A 460 -1.69 -19.30 15.96
CA ILE A 460 -1.38 -20.66 15.49
C ILE A 460 -0.12 -20.65 14.61
N LEU A 461 -0.01 -19.71 13.67
CA LEU A 461 1.18 -19.60 12.80
C LEU A 461 2.44 -19.21 13.59
N ALA A 462 2.33 -18.33 14.58
CA ALA A 462 3.46 -17.93 15.42
C ALA A 462 4.02 -19.10 16.25
N GLU A 463 3.17 -20.02 16.67
CA GLU A 463 3.57 -21.23 17.41
C GLU A 463 4.08 -22.34 16.49
N ASP A 464 3.43 -22.56 15.34
CA ASP A 464 3.74 -23.68 14.43
C ASP A 464 4.88 -23.39 13.45
N VAL A 465 5.08 -22.12 13.14
CA VAL A 465 6.16 -21.61 12.27
C VAL A 465 6.22 -22.35 10.92
N PRO A 466 5.17 -22.38 10.11
CA PRO A 466 5.25 -23.01 8.78
C PRO A 466 6.18 -22.26 7.82
N ALA A 467 6.48 -21.02 8.13
CA ALA A 467 7.51 -20.17 7.54
C ALA A 467 8.20 -19.35 8.64
N LEU A 468 9.45 -18.96 8.46
CA LEU A 468 10.06 -17.97 9.34
C LEU A 468 9.55 -16.59 8.95
N PHE A 469 8.80 -15.96 9.84
CA PHE A 469 8.23 -14.63 9.63
C PHE A 469 9.30 -13.59 9.92
N LEU A 470 9.74 -12.84 8.91
CA LEU A 470 10.89 -11.97 9.02
C LEU A 470 10.47 -10.52 9.30
N TYR A 471 9.82 -9.86 8.34
CA TYR A 471 9.40 -8.48 8.49
C TYR A 471 8.31 -8.08 7.48
N ALA A 472 7.53 -7.08 7.86
CA ALA A 472 6.68 -6.34 6.94
C ALA A 472 7.55 -5.35 6.15
N TRP A 473 7.33 -5.29 4.82
CA TRP A 473 8.09 -4.42 3.94
C TRP A 473 7.83 -2.95 4.27
N PRO A 474 8.89 -2.11 4.38
CA PRO A 474 8.71 -0.72 4.73
C PRO A 474 8.04 0.07 3.61
N LYS A 475 7.14 0.98 3.98
CA LYS A 475 6.80 2.15 3.20
C LYS A 475 7.71 3.29 3.64
N ILE A 476 8.46 3.88 2.74
CA ILE A 476 9.35 4.99 3.07
C ILE A 476 8.80 6.24 2.42
N GLY A 477 8.06 7.05 3.20
CA GLY A 477 7.60 8.36 2.76
C GLY A 477 8.66 9.43 3.01
N ILE A 478 8.93 10.28 2.01
CA ILE A 478 9.77 11.47 2.17
C ILE A 478 9.06 12.65 1.51
N TRP A 479 8.81 13.71 2.28
CA TRP A 479 8.12 14.89 1.76
C TRP A 479 8.54 16.19 2.44
N ASN A 480 8.15 17.31 1.86
CA ASN A 480 8.34 18.62 2.48
C ASN A 480 7.71 18.64 3.87
N ALA A 481 8.44 19.09 4.89
CA ALA A 481 8.02 19.07 6.28
C ALA A 481 6.73 19.89 6.56
N ASP A 482 6.34 20.79 5.65
CA ASP A 482 5.11 21.56 5.75
C ASP A 482 3.89 20.84 5.09
N VAL A 483 4.06 19.61 4.53
CA VAL A 483 2.97 18.78 3.99
C VAL A 483 2.48 17.84 5.07
N GLU A 484 1.17 17.84 5.31
CA GLU A 484 0.47 17.00 6.27
C GLU A 484 -0.64 16.19 5.59
N GLY A 485 -1.06 15.09 6.22
CA GLY A 485 -2.18 14.26 5.76
C GLY A 485 -1.83 13.17 4.75
N LEU A 486 -0.56 12.99 4.37
CA LEU A 486 -0.13 11.81 3.60
C LEU A 486 -0.14 10.56 4.48
N TRP A 487 -0.56 9.44 3.91
CA TRP A 487 -0.60 8.16 4.62
C TRP A 487 0.78 7.68 5.06
N VAL A 488 0.85 7.23 6.31
CA VAL A 488 2.04 6.57 6.88
C VAL A 488 2.10 5.11 6.42
N ASN A 489 1.03 4.35 6.63
CA ASN A 489 0.92 2.96 6.22
C ASN A 489 0.19 2.82 4.88
N GLU A 490 0.34 1.67 4.23
CA GLU A 490 -0.25 1.40 2.92
C GLU A 490 -0.74 -0.06 2.85
N PRO A 491 -1.89 -0.39 3.49
CA PRO A 491 -2.49 -1.71 3.36
C PRO A 491 -3.02 -1.95 1.94
N VAL A 492 -3.35 -0.89 1.23
CA VAL A 492 -3.78 -0.90 -0.17
C VAL A 492 -3.01 0.19 -0.92
N PRO A 493 -2.39 -0.13 -2.08
CA PRO A 493 -1.64 0.86 -2.86
C PRO A 493 -2.48 2.09 -3.22
N SER A 494 -2.14 3.24 -2.61
CA SER A 494 -2.88 4.50 -2.71
C SER A 494 -2.01 5.72 -2.45
N ASN A 495 -2.35 6.81 -3.12
CA ASN A 495 -1.96 8.15 -2.69
C ASN A 495 -3.25 8.95 -2.46
N ASP A 496 -3.91 8.74 -1.33
CA ASP A 496 -5.11 9.48 -0.95
C ASP A 496 -4.77 10.95 -0.68
N MET A 497 -5.26 11.86 -1.53
CA MET A 497 -5.00 13.29 -1.42
C MET A 497 -6.13 14.04 -0.71
N THR A 498 -7.18 13.35 -0.26
CA THR A 498 -8.39 13.97 0.32
C THR A 498 -8.08 14.81 1.55
N GLY A 499 -7.22 14.29 2.44
CA GLY A 499 -6.82 14.96 3.68
C GLY A 499 -5.52 15.78 3.59
N VAL A 500 -4.85 15.77 2.44
CA VAL A 500 -3.53 16.38 2.29
C VAL A 500 -3.63 17.89 2.20
N HIS A 501 -2.76 18.58 2.94
CA HIS A 501 -2.72 20.05 2.98
C HIS A 501 -1.32 20.56 3.33
N TRP A 502 -1.12 21.85 3.12
CA TRP A 502 0.06 22.59 3.58
C TRP A 502 -0.24 23.21 4.94
N SER A 503 0.66 23.03 5.91
CA SER A 503 0.52 23.57 7.26
C SER A 503 0.98 25.03 7.36
N LYS A 504 1.67 25.57 6.33
CA LYS A 504 2.15 26.97 6.24
C LYS A 504 2.01 27.54 4.85
#